data_381d23ae430fb342cee6824c3b268743
#
_entry.id   381d23ae430fb342cee6824c3b268743
#
_cell.length_a   1.000
_cell.length_b   1.000
_cell.length_c   1.000
_cell.angle_alpha   90.00
_cell.angle_beta   90.00
_cell.angle_gamma   90.00
#
_symmetry.space_group_name_H-M   'P 1'
#
loop_
_entity.id
_entity.type
_entity.pdbx_description
1 polymer ?
#
loop_
_entity_poly.entity_id
_entity_poly.type
_entity_poly.pdbx_seq_one_letter_code
_entity_poly.pdbx_strand_id
1 'polypeptide(L)'
;MITGRTLALTGMMIFGALLGGPAARGADEEAHAAIMAAVAGHVEDGFTIREEYWKGELESGGKKLIRHQLFRGNEYWFWAATSLPGCDIKLEVYDANGVPVTLERSEKGTVRGVRVTPAQTSSFYILVQISRAPGEQSAPPAVQLIDWALVYGYR
;
A
#
# COMPACT_ATOMS: atom_id res chain seq x y z
N MET A 1 -35.62 -52.77 -52.75
CA MET A 1 -34.59 -51.85 -53.23
C MET A 1 -34.88 -50.51 -52.64
N ILE A 2 -34.02 -50.04 -51.76
CA ILE A 2 -33.62 -48.66 -51.52
C ILE A 2 -32.88 -48.68 -50.15
N THR A 3 -31.61 -48.51 -50.26
CA THR A 3 -30.62 -48.49 -49.18
C THR A 3 -30.67 -47.15 -48.44
N GLY A 4 -30.98 -47.18 -47.16
CA GLY A 4 -30.87 -46.01 -46.26
C GLY A 4 -29.51 -45.96 -45.58
N ARG A 5 -28.71 -44.94 -45.88
CA ARG A 5 -27.41 -44.65 -45.23
C ARG A 5 -27.67 -43.89 -43.94
N THR A 6 -27.34 -44.50 -42.81
CA THR A 6 -27.32 -43.85 -41.52
C THR A 6 -26.04 -43.03 -41.36
N LEU A 7 -26.20 -41.72 -41.20
CA LEU A 7 -25.09 -40.78 -40.90
C LEU A 7 -24.92 -40.72 -39.41
N ALA A 8 -23.79 -41.24 -38.88
CA ALA A 8 -23.42 -41.09 -37.50
C ALA A 8 -22.78 -39.72 -37.28
N LEU A 9 -23.41 -38.85 -36.51
CA LEU A 9 -22.88 -37.55 -36.08
C LEU A 9 -22.08 -37.73 -34.80
N THR A 10 -20.75 -37.75 -34.93
CA THR A 10 -19.82 -37.79 -33.81
C THR A 10 -19.73 -36.38 -33.22
N GLY A 11 -20.39 -36.17 -32.08
CA GLY A 11 -20.28 -34.92 -31.31
C GLY A 11 -18.95 -34.89 -30.56
N MET A 12 -18.05 -34.00 -30.99
CA MET A 12 -16.79 -33.71 -30.30
C MET A 12 -17.06 -32.69 -29.20
N MET A 13 -17.13 -33.17 -27.93
CA MET A 13 -17.16 -32.29 -26.76
C MET A 13 -15.78 -31.68 -26.56
N ILE A 14 -15.63 -30.37 -26.82
CA ILE A 14 -14.47 -29.58 -26.41
C ILE A 14 -14.62 -29.23 -24.95
N PHE A 15 -13.88 -29.93 -24.10
CA PHE A 15 -13.73 -29.60 -22.68
C PHE A 15 -12.80 -28.40 -22.59
N GLY A 16 -13.35 -27.19 -22.52
CA GLY A 16 -12.61 -25.96 -22.27
C GLY A 16 -12.10 -25.96 -20.84
N ALA A 17 -10.84 -26.30 -20.62
CA ALA A 17 -10.16 -26.08 -19.35
C ALA A 17 -10.03 -24.57 -19.12
N LEU A 18 -10.88 -24.03 -18.24
CA LEU A 18 -10.67 -22.71 -17.64
C LEU A 18 -9.43 -22.80 -16.74
N LEU A 19 -8.28 -22.45 -17.29
CA LEU A 19 -7.08 -22.13 -16.53
C LEU A 19 -7.37 -20.83 -15.78
N GLY A 20 -7.90 -20.94 -14.56
CA GLY A 20 -7.92 -19.82 -13.62
C GLY A 20 -6.48 -19.46 -13.28
N GLY A 21 -5.94 -18.44 -13.97
CA GLY A 21 -4.66 -17.84 -13.57
C GLY A 21 -4.76 -17.30 -12.15
N PRO A 22 -3.65 -17.24 -11.39
CA PRO A 22 -3.65 -16.60 -10.10
C PRO A 22 -4.17 -15.17 -10.26
N ALA A 23 -5.19 -14.82 -9.47
CA ALA A 23 -5.67 -13.44 -9.44
C ALA A 23 -4.48 -12.53 -9.12
N ALA A 24 -4.16 -11.60 -10.02
CA ALA A 24 -3.13 -10.61 -9.77
C ALA A 24 -3.56 -9.82 -8.53
N ARG A 25 -2.75 -9.86 -7.47
CA ARG A 25 -2.94 -8.98 -6.32
C ARG A 25 -2.85 -7.56 -6.80
N GLY A 26 -3.74 -6.70 -6.30
CA GLY A 26 -3.63 -5.26 -6.56
C GLY A 26 -2.30 -4.72 -6.02
N ALA A 27 -1.72 -3.71 -6.67
CA ALA A 27 -0.45 -3.12 -6.24
C ALA A 27 -0.52 -2.50 -4.83
N ASP A 28 -1.70 -2.01 -4.44
CA ASP A 28 -1.98 -1.54 -3.08
C ASP A 28 -1.97 -2.68 -2.05
N GLU A 29 -2.39 -3.91 -2.42
CA GLU A 29 -2.28 -5.10 -1.57
C GLU A 29 -0.82 -5.52 -1.37
N GLU A 30 0.03 -5.38 -2.38
CA GLU A 30 1.46 -5.64 -2.26
C GLU A 30 2.13 -4.63 -1.32
N ALA A 31 1.82 -3.34 -1.46
CA ALA A 31 2.30 -2.29 -0.57
C ALA A 31 1.86 -2.56 0.88
N HIS A 32 0.60 -2.93 1.10
CA HIS A 32 0.08 -3.31 2.41
C HIS A 32 0.79 -4.54 2.99
N ALA A 33 0.98 -5.59 2.19
CA ALA A 33 1.67 -6.80 2.61
C ALA A 33 3.13 -6.52 3.02
N ALA A 34 3.82 -5.62 2.31
CA ALA A 34 5.16 -5.18 2.66
C ALA A 34 5.21 -4.49 4.03
N ILE A 35 4.22 -3.63 4.33
CA ILE A 35 4.08 -3.00 5.63
C ILE A 35 3.88 -4.07 6.70
N MET A 36 2.92 -4.99 6.54
CA MET A 36 2.61 -6.01 7.53
C MET A 36 3.81 -6.90 7.85
N ALA A 37 4.63 -7.24 6.86
CA ALA A 37 5.89 -7.96 7.07
C ALA A 37 6.93 -7.12 7.84
N ALA A 38 6.98 -5.81 7.61
CA ALA A 38 7.92 -4.92 8.27
C ALA A 38 7.59 -4.67 9.75
N VAL A 39 6.28 -4.62 10.10
CA VAL A 39 5.80 -4.26 11.43
C VAL A 39 5.67 -5.42 12.41
N ALA A 40 5.95 -6.66 11.99
CA ALA A 40 5.81 -7.85 12.84
C ALA A 40 6.52 -7.71 14.20
N GLY A 41 7.73 -7.13 14.23
CA GLY A 41 8.46 -6.87 15.47
C GLY A 41 7.77 -5.86 16.39
N HIS A 42 7.06 -4.89 15.85
CA HIS A 42 6.32 -3.90 16.66
C HIS A 42 5.11 -4.52 17.37
N VAL A 43 4.52 -5.58 16.81
CA VAL A 43 3.47 -6.36 17.50
C VAL A 43 4.06 -7.05 18.74
N GLU A 44 5.25 -7.60 18.63
CA GLU A 44 5.98 -8.21 19.77
C GLU A 44 6.33 -7.16 20.83
N ASP A 45 6.59 -5.90 20.44
CA ASP A 45 6.81 -4.76 21.30
C ASP A 45 5.52 -4.19 21.93
N GLY A 46 4.37 -4.81 21.68
CA GLY A 46 3.07 -4.46 22.29
C GLY A 46 2.25 -3.45 21.49
N PHE A 47 2.61 -3.15 20.25
CA PHE A 47 1.78 -2.32 19.39
C PHE A 47 0.57 -3.08 18.84
N THR A 48 -0.59 -2.44 18.88
CA THR A 48 -1.81 -2.89 18.19
C THR A 48 -1.81 -2.29 16.80
N ILE A 49 -1.67 -3.11 15.77
CA ILE A 49 -1.74 -2.66 14.37
C ILE A 49 -3.21 -2.62 13.95
N ARG A 50 -3.63 -1.53 13.32
CA ARG A 50 -5.00 -1.37 12.81
C ARG A 50 -5.15 -2.07 11.47
N GLU A 51 -6.22 -2.84 11.32
CA GLU A 51 -6.55 -3.54 10.07
C GLU A 51 -7.01 -2.57 8.97
N GLU A 52 -7.67 -1.46 9.39
CA GLU A 52 -8.04 -0.38 8.47
C GLU A 52 -6.80 0.42 8.08
N TYR A 53 -6.62 0.65 6.79
CA TYR A 53 -5.50 1.39 6.24
C TYR A 53 -5.93 2.32 5.11
N TRP A 54 -5.12 3.35 4.88
CA TRP A 54 -5.32 4.25 3.74
C TRP A 54 -4.52 3.73 2.55
N LYS A 55 -5.07 3.91 1.37
CA LYS A 55 -4.47 3.52 0.11
C LYS A 55 -4.91 4.43 -1.02
N GLY A 56 -4.20 4.39 -2.13
CA GLY A 56 -4.53 5.14 -3.33
C GLY A 56 -3.39 5.16 -4.31
N GLU A 57 -3.47 6.09 -5.24
CA GLU A 57 -2.49 6.32 -6.29
C GLU A 57 -2.03 7.78 -6.24
N LEU A 58 -0.76 8.02 -6.51
CA LEU A 58 -0.16 9.35 -6.63
C LEU A 58 0.75 9.39 -7.86
N GLU A 59 0.78 10.53 -8.52
CA GLU A 59 1.82 10.83 -9.50
C GLU A 59 3.18 11.00 -8.80
N SER A 60 4.27 10.82 -9.53
CA SER A 60 5.61 11.08 -8.99
C SER A 60 5.72 12.54 -8.52
N GLY A 61 6.15 12.73 -7.27
CA GLY A 61 6.15 14.02 -6.57
C GLY A 61 4.81 14.39 -5.92
N GLY A 62 3.77 13.60 -6.16
CA GLY A 62 2.43 13.79 -5.58
C GLY A 62 2.43 13.62 -4.07
N LYS A 63 1.45 14.29 -3.42
CA LYS A 63 1.29 14.32 -1.96
C LYS A 63 -0.11 13.95 -1.57
N LYS A 64 -0.23 13.22 -0.47
CA LYS A 64 -1.50 12.97 0.22
C LYS A 64 -1.38 13.42 1.67
N LEU A 65 -2.32 14.22 2.10
CA LEU A 65 -2.46 14.63 3.50
C LEU A 65 -3.67 13.93 4.10
N ILE A 66 -3.44 13.22 5.21
CA ILE A 66 -4.46 12.46 5.93
C ILE A 66 -4.64 13.09 7.30
N ARG A 67 -5.85 13.52 7.62
CA ARG A 67 -6.19 13.98 8.96
C ARG A 67 -6.61 12.79 9.80
N HIS A 68 -5.99 12.64 10.98
CA HIS A 68 -6.33 11.59 11.93
C HIS A 68 -6.27 12.13 13.37
N GLN A 69 -7.17 11.67 14.24
CA GLN A 69 -7.14 12.05 15.65
C GLN A 69 -6.20 11.13 16.41
N LEU A 70 -5.24 11.72 17.13
CA LEU A 70 -4.36 11.00 18.05
C LEU A 70 -4.67 11.39 19.48
N PHE A 71 -4.55 10.41 20.38
CA PHE A 71 -4.89 10.56 21.78
C PHE A 71 -3.62 10.67 22.63
N ARG A 72 -3.61 11.63 23.53
CA ARG A 72 -2.56 11.76 24.54
C ARG A 72 -2.45 10.47 25.37
N GLY A 73 -1.23 10.06 25.66
CA GLY A 73 -0.94 8.87 26.46
C GLY A 73 -0.64 7.62 25.63
N ASN A 74 -0.91 7.68 24.34
CA ASN A 74 -0.52 6.62 23.42
C ASN A 74 0.75 6.99 22.66
N GLU A 75 1.48 5.99 22.23
CA GLU A 75 2.56 6.06 21.27
C GLU A 75 2.06 5.51 19.95
N TYR A 76 2.32 6.21 18.84
CA TYR A 76 1.87 5.85 17.52
C TYR A 76 3.05 5.61 16.58
N TRP A 77 2.91 4.61 15.73
CA TRP A 77 3.70 4.44 14.53
C TRP A 77 2.80 4.51 13.30
N PHE A 78 3.28 5.17 12.26
CA PHE A 78 2.71 5.16 10.92
C PHE A 78 3.72 4.56 9.97
N TRP A 79 3.28 3.68 9.07
CA TRP A 79 4.12 3.05 8.06
C TRP A 79 3.49 3.20 6.69
N ALA A 80 4.27 3.72 5.74
CA ALA A 80 3.88 3.84 4.34
C ALA A 80 4.77 2.98 3.45
N ALA A 81 4.19 2.43 2.40
CA ALA A 81 4.89 1.67 1.38
C ALA A 81 4.28 1.91 0.00
N THR A 82 5.04 1.57 -1.03
CA THR A 82 4.61 1.44 -2.41
C THR A 82 5.02 0.08 -2.95
N SER A 83 4.27 -0.46 -3.90
CA SER A 83 4.63 -1.68 -4.63
C SER A 83 5.73 -1.44 -5.67
N LEU A 84 5.90 -0.18 -6.10
CA LEU A 84 6.86 0.17 -7.15
C LEU A 84 8.27 0.34 -6.59
N PRO A 85 9.25 -0.48 -7.01
CA PRO A 85 10.64 -0.32 -6.62
C PRO A 85 11.23 1.01 -7.13
N GLY A 86 12.29 1.50 -6.47
CA GLY A 86 12.97 2.73 -6.88
C GLY A 86 12.20 4.02 -6.60
N CYS A 87 11.15 3.95 -5.78
CA CYS A 87 10.45 5.12 -5.28
C CYS A 87 10.99 5.52 -3.91
N ASP A 88 11.10 6.83 -3.69
CA ASP A 88 11.32 7.43 -2.39
C ASP A 88 10.01 7.87 -1.77
N ILE A 89 9.83 7.55 -0.47
CA ILE A 89 8.65 7.92 0.29
C ILE A 89 9.07 8.89 1.40
N LYS A 90 8.54 10.09 1.34
CA LYS A 90 8.57 11.03 2.47
C LYS A 90 7.32 10.84 3.29
N LEU A 91 7.49 10.41 4.54
CA LEU A 91 6.42 10.25 5.53
C LEU A 91 6.70 11.20 6.69
N GLU A 92 5.72 12.02 7.05
CA GLU A 92 5.86 13.03 8.09
C GLU A 92 4.52 13.27 8.80
N VAL A 93 4.58 13.61 10.09
CA VAL A 93 3.39 13.93 10.88
C VAL A 93 3.50 15.34 11.41
N TYR A 94 2.42 16.09 11.28
CA TYR A 94 2.29 17.47 11.74
C TYR A 94 1.15 17.58 12.76
N ASP A 95 1.31 18.48 13.73
CA ASP A 95 0.23 18.84 14.63
C ASP A 95 -0.82 19.75 13.96
N ALA A 96 -1.82 20.17 14.73
CA ALA A 96 -2.90 21.05 14.25
C ALA A 96 -2.40 22.46 13.81
N ASN A 97 -1.20 22.85 14.22
CA ASN A 97 -0.56 24.13 13.86
C ASN A 97 0.39 23.98 12.67
N GLY A 98 0.53 22.78 12.10
CA GLY A 98 1.46 22.49 11.01
C GLY A 98 2.91 22.33 11.46
N VAL A 99 3.16 22.10 12.73
CA VAL A 99 4.50 21.84 13.28
C VAL A 99 4.82 20.35 13.15
N PRO A 100 5.99 19.97 12.59
CA PRO A 100 6.40 18.57 12.51
C PRO A 100 6.59 17.98 13.91
N VAL A 101 6.03 16.80 14.14
CA VAL A 101 6.07 16.12 15.44
C VAL A 101 6.66 14.71 15.38
N THR A 102 7.27 14.34 14.26
CA THR A 102 7.93 13.05 14.08
C THR A 102 9.13 12.93 15.02
N LEU A 103 9.11 11.92 15.90
CA LEU A 103 10.17 11.66 16.89
C LEU A 103 11.25 10.72 16.36
N GLU A 104 10.86 9.72 15.59
CA GLU A 104 11.74 8.67 15.09
C GLU A 104 11.31 8.25 13.69
N ARG A 105 12.29 7.80 12.89
CA ARG A 105 12.07 7.28 11.55
C ARG A 105 12.62 5.88 11.43
N SER A 106 11.96 5.03 10.66
CA SER A 106 12.47 3.71 10.29
C SER A 106 12.38 3.51 8.78
N GLU A 107 13.33 2.75 8.26
CA GLU A 107 13.38 2.37 6.86
C GLU A 107 13.66 0.87 6.77
N LYS A 108 12.79 0.14 6.08
CA LYS A 108 12.94 -1.29 5.83
C LYS A 108 12.48 -1.61 4.42
N GLY A 109 13.41 -1.78 3.52
CA GLY A 109 13.10 -1.96 2.09
C GLY A 109 12.32 -0.77 1.53
N THR A 110 11.13 -1.04 1.00
CA THR A 110 10.21 -0.03 0.46
C THR A 110 9.32 0.61 1.54
N VAL A 111 9.42 0.19 2.80
CA VAL A 111 8.59 0.69 3.90
C VAL A 111 9.30 1.82 4.63
N ARG A 112 8.58 2.90 4.87
CA ARG A 112 9.01 4.04 5.70
C ARG A 112 8.08 4.14 6.90
N GLY A 113 8.66 4.27 8.10
CA GLY A 113 7.93 4.41 9.34
C GLY A 113 8.28 5.70 10.07
N VAL A 114 7.29 6.27 10.78
CA VAL A 114 7.48 7.42 11.67
C VAL A 114 6.76 7.20 12.99
N ARG A 115 7.43 7.57 14.09
CA ARG A 115 6.90 7.49 15.46
C ARG A 115 6.46 8.86 15.95
N VAL A 116 5.33 8.88 16.64
CA VAL A 116 4.76 10.09 17.24
C VAL A 116 4.20 9.77 18.63
N THR A 117 4.45 10.65 19.59
CA THR A 117 3.81 10.62 20.91
C THR A 117 3.08 11.95 21.12
N PRO A 118 1.74 11.98 21.02
CA PRO A 118 0.97 13.22 21.12
C PRO A 118 1.07 13.83 22.51
N ALA A 119 1.43 15.10 22.60
CA ALA A 119 1.41 15.84 23.87
C ALA A 119 -0.01 16.12 24.36
N GLN A 120 -0.97 16.17 23.45
CA GLN A 120 -2.38 16.37 23.71
C GLN A 120 -3.25 15.61 22.70
N THR A 121 -4.47 15.28 23.09
CA THR A 121 -5.47 14.71 22.17
C THR A 121 -5.91 15.79 21.18
N SER A 122 -5.61 15.60 19.92
CA SER A 122 -5.98 16.53 18.85
C SER A 122 -5.97 15.89 17.46
N SER A 123 -6.34 16.66 16.44
CA SER A 123 -6.14 16.27 15.05
C SER A 123 -4.68 16.45 14.65
N PHE A 124 -4.13 15.45 14.01
CA PHE A 124 -2.80 15.46 13.40
C PHE A 124 -2.93 15.21 11.89
N TYR A 125 -1.91 15.57 11.15
CA TYR A 125 -1.89 15.46 9.71
C TYR A 125 -0.69 14.61 9.29
N ILE A 126 -0.97 13.50 8.63
CA ILE A 126 0.04 12.57 8.14
C ILE A 126 0.25 12.90 6.64
N LEU A 127 1.46 13.31 6.29
CA LEU A 127 1.86 13.59 4.92
C LEU A 127 2.56 12.36 4.34
N VAL A 128 2.01 11.84 3.25
CA VAL A 128 2.66 10.85 2.38
C VAL A 128 3.00 11.56 1.07
N GLN A 129 4.27 11.56 0.70
CA GLN A 129 4.73 12.02 -0.61
C GLN A 129 5.57 10.93 -1.23
N ILE A 130 5.34 10.63 -2.51
CA ILE A 130 6.05 9.59 -3.24
C ILE A 130 6.71 10.23 -4.46
N SER A 131 7.99 9.94 -4.67
CA SER A 131 8.75 10.37 -5.83
C SER A 131 9.58 9.23 -6.38
N ARG A 132 9.81 9.21 -7.69
CA ARG A 132 10.79 8.32 -8.29
C ARG A 132 12.20 8.81 -7.99
N ALA A 133 13.10 7.86 -7.76
CA ALA A 133 14.52 8.18 -7.63
C ALA A 133 15.05 8.79 -8.94
N PRO A 134 15.93 9.79 -8.85
CA PRO A 134 16.58 10.38 -10.03
C PRO A 134 17.34 9.29 -10.80
N GLY A 135 17.09 9.12 -12.10
CA GLY A 135 17.79 8.18 -12.97
C GLY A 135 16.93 7.05 -13.57
N GLU A 136 15.73 6.79 -13.05
CA GLU A 136 14.84 5.76 -13.60
C GLU A 136 13.85 6.27 -14.68
N GLN A 137 14.06 7.49 -15.15
CA GLN A 137 13.22 8.10 -16.20
C GLN A 137 13.77 7.72 -17.59
N SER A 138 13.57 6.48 -18.01
CA SER A 138 14.02 5.99 -19.33
C SER A 138 12.93 6.05 -20.42
N ALA A 139 11.87 6.81 -20.24
CA ALA A 139 10.84 7.03 -21.28
C ALA A 139 10.20 8.42 -21.11
N PRO A 140 9.62 9.02 -22.19
CA PRO A 140 8.87 10.27 -22.08
C PRO A 140 7.74 10.10 -21.05
N PRO A 141 7.37 11.17 -20.31
CA PRO A 141 6.52 11.09 -19.14
C PRO A 141 5.08 10.74 -19.52
N ALA A 142 4.80 9.45 -19.68
CA ALA A 142 3.46 8.99 -19.40
C ALA A 142 3.26 9.22 -17.88
N VAL A 143 2.21 9.93 -17.51
CA VAL A 143 1.83 10.10 -16.10
C VAL A 143 1.70 8.71 -15.50
N GLN A 144 2.71 8.31 -14.71
CA GLN A 144 2.67 7.02 -14.06
C GLN A 144 2.13 7.21 -12.64
N LEU A 145 0.98 6.62 -12.39
CA LEU A 145 0.41 6.51 -11.07
C LEU A 145 1.19 5.46 -10.26
N ILE A 146 1.47 5.78 -9.03
CA ILE A 146 2.19 4.96 -8.07
C ILE A 146 1.24 4.61 -6.94
N ASP A 147 0.98 3.32 -6.78
CA ASP A 147 0.15 2.81 -5.69
C ASP A 147 0.87 2.97 -4.35
N TRP A 148 0.12 3.31 -3.31
CA TRP A 148 0.64 3.41 -1.96
C TRP A 148 -0.36 2.88 -0.95
N ALA A 149 0.16 2.46 0.20
CA ALA A 149 -0.60 2.12 1.39
C ALA A 149 0.02 2.79 2.62
N LEU A 150 -0.82 3.12 3.60
CA LEU A 150 -0.42 3.64 4.91
C LEU A 150 -1.19 2.91 5.99
N VAL A 151 -0.47 2.31 6.94
CA VAL A 151 -1.00 1.61 8.11
C VAL A 151 -0.53 2.34 9.36
N TYR A 152 -1.26 2.23 10.46
CA TYR A 152 -0.79 2.70 11.75
C TYR A 152 -1.04 1.69 12.86
N GLY A 153 -0.24 1.82 13.91
CA GLY A 153 -0.40 1.09 15.15
C GLY A 153 -0.18 2.01 16.35
N TYR A 154 -0.63 1.57 17.52
CA TYR A 154 -0.48 2.29 18.77
C TYR A 154 -0.31 1.34 19.96
N ARG A 155 0.24 1.85 21.03
CA ARG A 155 0.33 1.21 22.36
C ARG A 155 0.17 2.23 23.46
#